data_62ad6599d5260a5eb0b39266979ff527
#
_entry.id   62ad6599d5260a5eb0b39266979ff527
#
_cell.length_a   1.000
_cell.length_b   1.000
_cell.length_c   1.000
_cell.angle_alpha   90.00
_cell.angle_beta   90.00
_cell.angle_gamma   90.00
#
_symmetry.space_group_name_H-M   'P 1'
#
loop_
_entity.id
_entity.type
_entity.pdbx_description
1 polymer ?
#
loop_
_entity_poly.entity_id
_entity_poly.type
_entity_poly.pdbx_seq_one_letter_code
_entity_poly.pdbx_strand_id
1 'polypeptide(L)'
;MLRTTIGPDDAATVGALLRELGEGAGTPEELRDAALYWSLAIDPDMECADLQTIAWLLRDASAQRRVPAAKRDRARYWAAYLEGRMAS
;
A
#
# COMPACT_ATOMS: atom_id res chain seq x y z
N MET A 1 5.72 -18.34 11.65
CA MET A 1 5.45 -17.23 10.72
C MET A 1 5.05 -16.00 11.50
N LEU A 2 5.56 -14.86 11.09
CA LEU A 2 5.25 -13.61 11.77
C LEU A 2 4.02 -12.97 11.16
N ARG A 3 3.10 -12.53 12.00
CA ARG A 3 1.91 -11.81 11.57
C ARG A 3 1.87 -10.47 12.29
N THR A 4 1.29 -9.49 11.62
CA THR A 4 1.17 -8.14 12.16
C THR A 4 -0.28 -7.68 12.01
N THR A 5 -0.82 -7.12 13.07
CA THR A 5 -2.17 -6.56 13.07
C THR A 5 -2.09 -5.04 12.86
N ILE A 6 -2.85 -4.54 11.89
CA ILE A 6 -2.90 -3.10 11.57
C ILE A 6 -4.31 -2.63 11.84
N GLY A 7 -5.10 -2.71 12.51
CA GLY A 7 -6.45 -2.25 12.70
C GLY A 7 -7.32 -2.29 11.44
N PRO A 8 -8.62 -2.53 11.57
CA PRO A 8 -9.52 -2.60 10.42
C PRO A 8 -9.66 -1.26 9.69
N ASP A 9 -9.61 -0.13 10.39
CA ASP A 9 -9.70 1.19 9.76
C ASP A 9 -8.47 1.47 8.91
N ASP A 10 -7.29 1.10 9.41
CA ASP A 10 -6.05 1.28 8.66
C ASP A 10 -6.01 0.39 7.43
N ALA A 11 -6.45 -0.87 7.57
CA ALA A 11 -6.54 -1.79 6.43
C ALA A 11 -7.48 -1.23 5.36
N ALA A 12 -8.62 -0.70 5.76
CA ALA A 12 -9.58 -0.11 4.83
C ALA A 12 -8.99 1.11 4.13
N THR A 13 -8.28 1.95 4.86
CA THR A 13 -7.66 3.17 4.29
C THR A 13 -6.57 2.81 3.30
N VAL A 14 -5.69 1.88 3.65
CA VAL A 14 -4.63 1.44 2.75
C VAL A 14 -5.22 0.74 1.52
N GLY A 15 -6.24 -0.08 1.71
CA GLY A 15 -6.94 -0.74 0.61
C GLY A 15 -7.53 0.26 -0.37
N ALA A 16 -8.17 1.31 0.16
CA ALA A 16 -8.74 2.37 -0.68
C ALA A 16 -7.65 3.10 -1.47
N LEU A 17 -6.52 3.39 -0.83
CA LEU A 17 -5.39 4.04 -1.51
C LEU A 17 -4.82 3.15 -2.62
N LEU A 18 -4.64 1.86 -2.33
CA LEU A 18 -4.18 0.90 -3.34
C LEU A 18 -5.12 0.86 -4.53
N ARG A 19 -6.42 0.89 -4.28
CA ARG A 19 -7.41 0.91 -5.34
C ARG A 19 -7.32 2.19 -6.17
N GLU A 20 -7.17 3.34 -5.52
CA GLU A 20 -7.00 4.62 -6.23
C GLU A 20 -5.76 4.57 -7.12
N LEU A 21 -4.66 4.02 -6.62
CA LEU A 21 -3.43 3.88 -7.41
C LEU A 21 -3.64 2.93 -8.59
N GLY A 22 -4.37 1.85 -8.38
CA GLY A 22 -4.64 0.88 -9.43
C GLY A 22 -5.58 1.38 -10.51
N GLU A 23 -6.45 2.34 -10.18
CA GLU A 23 -7.41 2.91 -11.12
C GLU A 23 -6.94 4.24 -11.70
N GLY A 24 -5.92 4.84 -11.11
CA GLY A 24 -5.51 6.20 -11.46
C GLY A 24 -4.56 6.26 -12.63
N ALA A 25 -4.61 7.40 -13.34
CA ALA A 25 -3.66 7.71 -14.39
C ALA A 25 -2.28 7.98 -13.77
N GLY A 26 -1.24 7.70 -14.52
CA GLY A 26 0.13 7.97 -14.09
C GLY A 26 0.81 6.83 -13.34
N THR A 27 0.07 5.80 -12.97
CA THR A 27 0.65 4.61 -12.33
C THR A 27 1.06 3.61 -13.42
N PRO A 28 2.31 3.11 -13.43
CA PRO A 28 2.72 2.09 -14.39
C PRO A 28 1.84 0.84 -14.31
N GLU A 29 1.64 0.19 -15.45
CA GLU A 29 0.71 -0.94 -15.54
C GLU A 29 1.02 -2.05 -14.53
N GLU A 30 2.28 -2.43 -14.39
CA GLU A 30 2.68 -3.48 -13.44
C GLU A 30 2.29 -3.12 -12.01
N LEU A 31 2.51 -1.85 -11.66
CA LEU A 31 2.17 -1.36 -10.34
C LEU A 31 0.67 -1.28 -10.14
N ARG A 32 -0.08 -0.91 -11.20
CA ARG A 32 -1.55 -0.86 -11.13
C ARG A 32 -2.15 -2.23 -10.85
N ASP A 33 -1.67 -3.25 -11.57
CA ASP A 33 -2.20 -4.61 -11.40
C ASP A 33 -1.94 -5.12 -9.99
N ALA A 34 -0.73 -4.90 -9.48
CA ALA A 34 -0.38 -5.30 -8.12
C ALA A 34 -1.20 -4.53 -7.08
N ALA A 35 -1.39 -3.22 -7.30
CA ALA A 35 -2.17 -2.40 -6.38
C ALA A 35 -3.62 -2.86 -6.31
N LEU A 36 -4.23 -3.17 -7.45
CA LEU A 36 -5.60 -3.67 -7.48
C LEU A 36 -5.72 -5.01 -6.78
N TYR A 37 -4.77 -5.91 -7.01
CA TYR A 37 -4.77 -7.21 -6.33
C TYR A 37 -4.73 -7.02 -4.81
N TRP A 38 -3.78 -6.22 -4.32
CA TRP A 38 -3.61 -6.04 -2.89
C TRP A 38 -4.73 -5.22 -2.26
N SER A 39 -5.40 -4.36 -3.03
CA SER A 39 -6.57 -3.64 -2.52
C SER A 39 -7.69 -4.59 -2.10
N LEU A 40 -7.77 -5.75 -2.76
CA LEU A 40 -8.75 -6.78 -2.43
C LEU A 40 -8.23 -7.79 -1.40
N ALA A 41 -6.92 -7.98 -1.36
CA ALA A 41 -6.30 -8.99 -0.50
C ALA A 41 -5.90 -8.47 0.88
N ILE A 42 -5.89 -7.16 1.08
CA ILE A 42 -5.46 -6.58 2.35
C ILE A 42 -6.42 -6.94 3.48
N ASP A 43 -5.87 -7.29 4.63
CA ASP A 43 -6.59 -7.78 5.79
C ASP A 43 -6.02 -7.09 7.03
N PRO A 44 -6.81 -6.86 8.08
CA PRO A 44 -6.27 -6.31 9.33
C PRO A 44 -5.19 -7.17 9.98
N ASP A 45 -5.22 -8.48 9.74
CA ASP A 45 -4.22 -9.40 10.29
C ASP A 45 -3.55 -10.14 9.14
N MET A 46 -2.30 -9.78 8.83
CA MET A 46 -1.58 -10.31 7.69
C MET A 46 -0.19 -10.77 8.08
N GLU A 47 0.37 -11.67 7.28
CA GLU A 47 1.77 -12.03 7.42
C GLU A 47 2.65 -10.82 7.11
N CYS A 48 3.77 -10.71 7.82
CA CYS A 48 4.71 -9.60 7.61
C CYS A 48 5.21 -9.52 6.17
N ALA A 49 5.41 -10.67 5.53
CA ALA A 49 5.85 -10.70 4.13
C ALA A 49 4.85 -10.01 3.20
N ASP A 50 3.56 -10.22 3.44
CA ASP A 50 2.51 -9.60 2.64
C ASP A 50 2.44 -8.10 2.90
N LEU A 51 2.53 -7.69 4.16
CA LEU A 51 2.55 -6.27 4.50
C LEU A 51 3.78 -5.58 3.92
N GLN A 52 4.93 -6.27 3.90
CA GLN A 52 6.14 -5.72 3.30
C GLN A 52 5.95 -5.49 1.81
N THR A 53 5.29 -6.42 1.12
CA THR A 53 4.97 -6.27 -0.29
C THR A 53 4.09 -5.04 -0.52
N ILE A 54 3.06 -4.85 0.30
CA ILE A 54 2.19 -3.68 0.20
C ILE A 54 2.99 -2.41 0.46
N ALA A 55 3.85 -2.40 1.46
CA ALA A 55 4.67 -1.23 1.77
C ALA A 55 5.59 -0.89 0.59
N TRP A 56 6.19 -1.87 -0.06
CA TRP A 56 7.01 -1.66 -1.24
C TRP A 56 6.21 -1.07 -2.40
N LEU A 57 4.99 -1.58 -2.63
CA LEU A 57 4.10 -1.02 -3.66
C LEU A 57 3.82 0.45 -3.41
N LEU A 58 3.50 0.80 -2.17
CA LEU A 58 3.22 2.18 -1.80
C LEU A 58 4.46 3.05 -1.98
N ARG A 59 5.62 2.54 -1.61
CA ARG A 59 6.86 3.28 -1.76
C ARG A 59 7.23 3.49 -3.23
N ASP A 60 7.04 2.47 -4.06
CA ASP A 60 7.23 2.59 -5.50
C ASP A 60 6.29 3.62 -6.10
N ALA A 61 5.02 3.59 -5.69
CA ALA A 61 4.04 4.57 -6.17
C ALA A 61 4.44 5.99 -5.77
N SER A 62 5.00 6.17 -4.57
CA SER A 62 5.43 7.47 -4.09
C SER A 62 6.61 8.03 -4.88
N ALA A 63 7.32 7.17 -5.62
CA ALA A 63 8.45 7.58 -6.45
C ALA A 63 8.04 7.86 -7.91
N GLN A 64 6.80 7.59 -8.29
CA GLN A 64 6.34 7.77 -9.67
C GLN A 64 5.90 9.20 -9.90
N ARG A 65 6.62 9.91 -10.81
CA ARG A 65 6.36 11.33 -11.07
C ARG A 65 4.96 11.62 -11.58
N ARG A 66 4.39 10.68 -12.33
CA ARG A 66 3.08 10.88 -12.96
C ARG A 66 1.92 10.65 -12.01
N VAL A 67 2.18 10.02 -10.85
CA VAL A 67 1.16 9.89 -9.82
C VAL A 67 0.97 11.26 -9.18
N PRO A 68 -0.27 11.72 -8.99
CA PRO A 68 -0.52 13.03 -8.36
C PRO A 68 0.17 13.16 -7.00
N ALA A 69 0.67 14.35 -6.70
CA ALA A 69 1.46 14.61 -5.49
C ALA A 69 0.73 14.20 -4.22
N ALA A 70 -0.57 14.48 -4.12
CA ALA A 70 -1.35 14.12 -2.94
C ALA A 70 -1.37 12.61 -2.71
N LYS A 71 -1.50 11.82 -3.77
CA LYS A 71 -1.46 10.36 -3.66
C LYS A 71 -0.06 9.87 -3.32
N ARG A 72 0.98 10.49 -3.90
CA ARG A 72 2.36 10.13 -3.57
C ARG A 72 2.66 10.36 -2.09
N ASP A 73 2.19 11.47 -1.54
CA ASP A 73 2.40 11.80 -0.14
C ASP A 73 1.68 10.79 0.77
N ARG A 74 0.45 10.44 0.43
CA ARG A 74 -0.30 9.43 1.18
C ARG A 74 0.38 8.06 1.09
N ALA A 75 0.86 7.69 -0.09
CA ALA A 75 1.54 6.41 -0.28
C ALA A 75 2.82 6.35 0.57
N ARG A 76 3.58 7.45 0.61
CA ARG A 76 4.80 7.51 1.42
C ARG A 76 4.48 7.40 2.91
N TYR A 77 3.45 8.10 3.36
CA TYR A 77 3.03 8.04 4.76
C TYR A 77 2.66 6.61 5.16
N TRP A 78 1.82 5.96 4.37
CA TRP A 78 1.35 4.62 4.71
C TRP A 78 2.43 3.55 4.56
N ALA A 79 3.35 3.72 3.61
CA ALA A 79 4.50 2.83 3.51
C ALA A 79 5.33 2.89 4.80
N ALA A 80 5.61 4.10 5.28
CA ALA A 80 6.36 4.28 6.53
C ALA A 80 5.60 3.71 7.72
N TYR A 81 4.29 3.92 7.77
CA TYR A 81 3.45 3.38 8.85
C TYR A 81 3.53 1.85 8.90
N LEU A 82 3.35 1.19 7.76
CA LEU A 82 3.40 -0.28 7.71
C LEU A 82 4.79 -0.81 8.07
N GLU A 83 5.84 -0.15 7.59
CA GLU A 83 7.21 -0.52 7.92
C GLU A 83 7.47 -0.40 9.42
N GLY A 84 6.94 0.65 10.03
CA GLY A 84 7.06 0.84 11.47
C GLY A 84 6.33 -0.23 12.27
N ARG A 85 5.16 -0.65 11.80
CA ARG A 85 4.40 -1.73 12.47
C ARG A 85 5.15 -3.06 12.39
N MET A 86 5.80 -3.33 11.27
CA MET A 86 6.55 -4.57 11.10
C MET A 86 7.86 -4.58 11.90
N ALA A 87 8.44 -3.41 12.12
CA ALA A 87 9.70 -3.28 12.85
C ALA A 87 9.53 -3.41 14.36
N SER A 88 8.33 -3.20 14.87
CA SER A 88 8.06 -3.34 16.32
C SER A 88 7.57 -4.75 16.71
#